data_bb6887ab0d5cf39291d3c9df33781b58
#
_entry.id   bb6887ab0d5cf39291d3c9df33781b58
#
_cell.length_a   1.000
_cell.length_b   1.000
_cell.length_c   1.000
_cell.angle_alpha   90.00
_cell.angle_beta   90.00
_cell.angle_gamma   90.00
#
_symmetry.space_group_name_H-M   'P 1'
#
loop_
_entity.id
_entity.type
_entity.pdbx_description
1 polymer ?
#
loop_
_entity_poly.entity_id
_entity_poly.type
_entity_poly.pdbx_seq_one_letter_code
_entity_poly.pdbx_strand_id
1 'polypeptide(L)'
;MLNKILDAPVGQVVTILGEALNCKIKLQVIEQNKNSSGQFVRNISIMAQEFPVIKANVKFDSTVLPELIVTELLKKKRGIGTILNMNNIKATRKMLSLNQDENSALREYEIIHNQIVWFTIIEEIKLGSLGSYNNS
;
A
#
# COMPACT_ATOMS: atom_id res chain seq x y z
N MET A 1 -8.20 -14.67 -5.37
CA MET A 1 -8.18 -13.41 -4.60
C MET A 1 -6.76 -12.83 -4.50
N LEU A 2 -5.80 -13.59 -3.99
CA LEU A 2 -4.44 -13.09 -3.82
C LEU A 2 -3.83 -12.60 -5.13
N ASN A 3 -3.97 -13.35 -6.22
CA ASN A 3 -3.40 -12.96 -7.51
C ASN A 3 -3.97 -11.63 -8.00
N LYS A 4 -5.24 -11.35 -7.76
CA LYS A 4 -5.85 -10.08 -8.14
C LYS A 4 -5.20 -8.91 -7.39
N ILE A 5 -4.84 -9.11 -6.12
CA ILE A 5 -4.16 -8.09 -5.32
C ILE A 5 -2.73 -7.90 -5.82
N LEU A 6 -2.00 -9.01 -6.04
CA LEU A 6 -0.61 -8.96 -6.48
C LEU A 6 -0.46 -8.34 -7.87
N ASP A 7 -1.42 -8.58 -8.76
CA ASP A 7 -1.41 -8.07 -10.12
C ASP A 7 -2.03 -6.68 -10.25
N ALA A 8 -2.62 -6.14 -9.19
CA ALA A 8 -3.27 -4.84 -9.23
C ALA A 8 -2.26 -3.74 -9.55
N PRO A 9 -2.56 -2.85 -10.50
CA PRO A 9 -1.73 -1.67 -10.74
C PRO A 9 -1.63 -0.79 -9.49
N VAL A 10 -0.59 0.03 -9.43
CA VAL A 10 -0.42 1.01 -8.37
C VAL A 10 -1.68 1.88 -8.28
N GLY A 11 -2.27 1.95 -7.08
CA GLY A 11 -3.47 2.75 -6.83
C GLY A 11 -4.80 2.02 -7.04
N GLN A 12 -4.79 0.74 -7.42
CA GLN A 12 -6.01 -0.02 -7.70
C GLN A 12 -6.33 -1.09 -6.67
N VAL A 13 -5.46 -1.32 -5.69
CA VAL A 13 -5.63 -2.40 -4.70
C VAL A 13 -6.91 -2.25 -3.90
N VAL A 14 -7.20 -1.05 -3.41
CA VAL A 14 -8.41 -0.78 -2.61
C VAL A 14 -9.68 -1.03 -3.45
N THR A 15 -9.69 -0.58 -4.69
CA THR A 15 -10.82 -0.78 -5.60
C THR A 15 -11.05 -2.27 -5.87
N ILE A 16 -9.99 -3.00 -6.17
CA ILE A 16 -10.05 -4.44 -6.46
C ILE A 16 -10.53 -5.22 -5.24
N LEU A 17 -10.03 -4.90 -4.05
CA LEU A 17 -10.50 -5.52 -2.80
C LEU A 17 -11.98 -5.26 -2.56
N GLY A 18 -12.43 -4.02 -2.75
CA GLY A 18 -13.82 -3.66 -2.56
C GLY A 18 -14.76 -4.44 -3.47
N GLU A 19 -14.39 -4.59 -4.73
CA GLU A 19 -15.16 -5.36 -5.69
C GLU A 19 -15.16 -6.86 -5.36
N ALA A 20 -13.99 -7.41 -5.03
CA ALA A 20 -13.83 -8.83 -4.79
C ALA A 20 -14.50 -9.28 -3.49
N LEU A 21 -14.45 -8.48 -2.43
CA LEU A 21 -15.04 -8.78 -1.14
C LEU A 21 -16.47 -8.26 -1.00
N ASN A 22 -16.93 -7.47 -1.96
CA ASN A 22 -18.25 -6.84 -1.97
C ASN A 22 -18.55 -6.12 -0.66
N CYS A 23 -17.58 -5.33 -0.18
CA CYS A 23 -17.72 -4.55 1.04
C CYS A 23 -16.91 -3.28 0.94
N LYS A 24 -17.14 -2.37 1.89
CA LYS A 24 -16.40 -1.12 1.97
C LYS A 24 -14.98 -1.37 2.47
N ILE A 25 -14.00 -0.85 1.76
CA ILE A 25 -12.59 -0.93 2.13
C ILE A 25 -12.13 0.44 2.64
N LYS A 26 -11.41 0.43 3.75
CA LYS A 26 -10.89 1.64 4.37
C LYS A 26 -9.38 1.52 4.56
N LEU A 27 -8.65 2.52 4.08
CA LEU A 27 -7.22 2.64 4.35
C LEU A 27 -7.02 3.57 5.54
N GLN A 28 -6.22 3.14 6.51
CA GLN A 28 -5.88 3.93 7.68
C GLN A 28 -4.37 4.12 7.75
N VAL A 29 -3.94 5.36 7.94
CA VAL A 29 -2.54 5.66 8.28
C VAL A 29 -2.44 5.58 9.80
N ILE A 30 -1.86 4.50 10.29
CA ILE A 30 -1.75 4.24 11.74
C ILE A 30 -0.71 5.15 12.36
N GLU A 31 0.43 5.29 11.68
CA GLU A 31 1.56 6.05 12.19
C GLU A 31 2.38 6.59 11.00
N GLN A 32 2.91 7.80 11.14
CA GLN A 32 3.82 8.37 10.16
C GLN A 32 4.80 9.27 10.89
N ASN A 33 6.07 8.91 10.88
CA ASN A 33 7.13 9.60 11.60
C ASN A 33 8.35 9.79 10.71
N LYS A 34 9.07 10.89 10.97
CA LYS A 34 10.37 11.16 10.36
C LYS A 34 11.44 10.63 11.28
N ASN A 35 12.34 9.78 10.77
CA ASN A 35 13.43 9.26 11.57
C ASN A 35 14.61 10.26 11.64
N SER A 36 15.67 9.91 12.38
CA SER A 36 16.84 10.77 12.57
C SER A 36 17.62 11.02 11.28
N SER A 37 17.51 10.17 10.28
CA SER A 37 18.19 10.33 9.00
C SER A 37 17.39 11.18 7.99
N GLY A 38 16.21 11.68 8.38
CA GLY A 38 15.34 12.46 7.50
C GLY A 38 14.41 11.66 6.62
N GLN A 39 14.37 10.34 6.79
CA GLN A 39 13.47 9.47 6.06
C GLN A 39 12.17 9.31 6.84
N PHE A 40 11.04 9.36 6.12
CA PHE A 40 9.74 9.09 6.70
C PHE A 40 9.43 7.60 6.69
N VAL A 41 8.78 7.15 7.76
CA VAL A 41 8.24 5.79 7.86
C VAL A 41 6.75 5.89 8.13
N ARG A 42 5.95 5.23 7.30
CA ARG A 42 4.49 5.24 7.41
C ARG A 42 4.00 3.80 7.58
N ASN A 43 3.19 3.57 8.61
CA ASN A 43 2.49 2.30 8.81
C ASN A 43 1.03 2.47 8.44
N ILE A 44 0.54 1.62 7.54
CA ILE A 44 -0.84 1.66 7.09
C ILE A 44 -1.52 0.31 7.29
N SER A 45 -2.85 0.36 7.42
CA SER A 45 -3.69 -0.83 7.46
C SER A 45 -4.83 -0.63 6.47
N ILE A 46 -5.09 -1.63 5.65
CA ILE A 46 -6.25 -1.65 4.78
C ILE A 46 -7.27 -2.59 5.42
N MET A 47 -8.44 -2.04 5.74
CA MET A 47 -9.49 -2.73 6.47
C MET A 47 -10.64 -3.08 5.54
N ALA A 48 -11.11 -4.33 5.61
CA ALA A 48 -12.38 -4.74 5.04
C ALA A 48 -13.37 -4.80 6.21
N GLN A 49 -14.26 -3.82 6.30
CA GLN A 49 -15.10 -3.59 7.49
C GLN A 49 -14.22 -3.43 8.73
N GLU A 50 -14.28 -4.35 9.70
CA GLU A 50 -13.49 -4.31 10.93
C GLU A 50 -12.24 -5.19 10.89
N PHE A 51 -11.96 -5.85 9.76
CA PHE A 51 -10.87 -6.81 9.66
C PHE A 51 -9.70 -6.24 8.86
N PRO A 52 -8.48 -6.24 9.43
CA PRO A 52 -7.30 -5.86 8.65
C PRO A 52 -6.98 -6.95 7.64
N VAL A 53 -6.95 -6.58 6.37
CA VAL A 53 -6.61 -7.52 5.28
C VAL A 53 -5.21 -7.30 4.74
N ILE A 54 -4.69 -6.07 4.82
CA ILE A 54 -3.33 -5.75 4.41
C ILE A 54 -2.72 -4.80 5.44
N LYS A 55 -1.47 -5.07 5.84
CA LYS A 55 -0.65 -4.14 6.62
C LYS A 55 0.59 -3.82 5.83
N ALA A 56 1.00 -2.57 5.83
CA ALA A 56 2.19 -2.16 5.09
C ALA A 56 3.04 -1.18 5.87
N ASN A 57 4.35 -1.31 5.69
CA ASN A 57 5.34 -0.36 6.15
C ASN A 57 5.93 0.32 4.92
N VAL A 58 5.86 1.63 4.87
CA VAL A 58 6.28 2.43 3.73
C VAL A 58 7.38 3.38 4.15
N LYS A 59 8.47 3.40 3.40
CA LYS A 59 9.58 4.33 3.62
C LYS A 59 9.72 5.26 2.43
N PHE A 60 9.93 6.55 2.69
CA PHE A 60 10.17 7.51 1.64
C PHE A 60 11.04 8.67 2.14
N ASP A 61 11.80 9.26 1.21
CA ASP A 61 12.61 10.45 1.45
C ASP A 61 11.90 11.64 0.82
N SER A 62 11.48 12.61 1.63
CA SER A 62 10.74 13.77 1.16
C SER A 62 11.53 14.65 0.19
N THR A 63 12.87 14.57 0.22
CA THR A 63 13.71 15.35 -0.68
C THR A 63 13.68 14.83 -2.12
N VAL A 64 13.29 13.58 -2.32
CA VAL A 64 13.20 12.93 -3.64
C VAL A 64 11.86 13.21 -4.32
N LEU A 65 10.81 13.50 -3.52
CA LEU A 65 9.43 13.63 -3.99
C LEU A 65 9.09 15.07 -4.34
N PRO A 66 8.20 15.28 -5.34
CA PRO A 66 7.62 16.61 -5.56
C PRO A 66 6.92 17.14 -4.32
N GLU A 67 6.99 18.44 -4.10
CA GLU A 67 6.38 19.09 -2.93
C GLU A 67 4.89 18.78 -2.80
N LEU A 68 4.17 18.76 -3.91
CA LEU A 68 2.74 18.44 -3.94
C LEU A 68 2.46 17.04 -3.36
N ILE A 69 3.29 16.06 -3.69
CA ILE A 69 3.15 14.70 -3.18
C ILE A 69 3.45 14.65 -1.68
N VAL A 70 4.50 15.34 -1.24
CA VAL A 70 4.84 15.41 0.21
C VAL A 70 3.68 16.05 0.98
N THR A 71 3.09 17.12 0.46
CA THR A 71 1.96 17.80 1.09
C THR A 71 0.78 16.83 1.30
N GLU A 72 0.44 16.03 0.27
CA GLU A 72 -0.62 15.04 0.38
C GLU A 72 -0.29 13.93 1.38
N LEU A 73 0.97 13.47 1.41
CA LEU A 73 1.40 12.44 2.37
C LEU A 73 1.30 12.93 3.81
N LEU A 74 1.63 14.21 4.07
CA LEU A 74 1.59 14.77 5.42
C LEU A 74 0.17 14.91 5.97
N LYS A 75 -0.84 14.93 5.12
CA LYS A 75 -2.25 14.94 5.55
C LYS A 75 -2.68 13.61 6.19
N LYS A 76 -1.96 12.52 5.97
CA LYS A 76 -2.21 11.18 6.55
C LYS A 76 -3.61 10.63 6.25
N LYS A 77 -4.19 10.99 5.11
CA LYS A 77 -5.57 10.61 4.75
C LYS A 77 -5.65 9.55 3.68
N ARG A 78 -4.72 9.56 2.72
CA ARG A 78 -4.82 8.73 1.51
C ARG A 78 -3.62 7.82 1.37
N GLY A 79 -3.83 6.70 0.70
CA GLY A 79 -2.77 5.79 0.33
C GLY A 79 -1.90 6.35 -0.78
N ILE A 80 -0.69 5.83 -0.90
CA ILE A 80 0.29 6.28 -1.88
C ILE A 80 -0.24 6.13 -3.29
N GLY A 81 -0.80 4.96 -3.63
CA GLY A 81 -1.34 4.73 -4.96
C GLY A 81 -2.43 5.71 -5.34
N THR A 82 -3.32 6.03 -4.41
CA THR A 82 -4.40 7.01 -4.62
C THR A 82 -3.82 8.40 -4.87
N ILE A 83 -2.83 8.81 -4.08
CA ILE A 83 -2.17 10.11 -4.25
C ILE A 83 -1.53 10.22 -5.64
N LEU A 84 -0.81 9.18 -6.07
CA LEU A 84 -0.17 9.18 -7.39
C LEU A 84 -1.20 9.25 -8.52
N ASN A 85 -2.27 8.45 -8.43
CA ASN A 85 -3.34 8.45 -9.45
C ASN A 85 -4.05 9.79 -9.55
N MET A 86 -4.34 10.42 -8.41
CA MET A 86 -5.01 11.74 -8.39
C MET A 86 -4.16 12.84 -9.02
N ASN A 87 -2.86 12.68 -9.02
CA ASN A 87 -1.93 13.65 -9.60
C ASN A 87 -1.42 13.24 -10.98
N ASN A 88 -2.03 12.22 -11.59
CA ASN A 88 -1.67 11.71 -12.91
C ASN A 88 -0.21 11.28 -13.02
N ILE A 89 0.35 10.77 -11.93
CA ILE A 89 1.72 10.29 -11.89
C ILE A 89 1.72 8.79 -12.18
N LYS A 90 2.38 8.39 -13.25
CA LYS A 90 2.54 7.00 -13.60
C LYS A 90 3.78 6.44 -12.91
N ALA A 91 3.56 5.47 -12.05
CA ALA A 91 4.62 4.79 -11.34
C ALA A 91 4.51 3.28 -11.55
N THR A 92 5.64 2.59 -11.47
CA THR A 92 5.70 1.15 -11.62
C THR A 92 6.14 0.50 -10.31
N ARG A 93 5.69 -0.73 -10.11
CA ARG A 93 6.09 -1.54 -8.97
C ARG A 93 7.19 -2.50 -9.38
N LYS A 94 8.33 -2.44 -8.69
CA LYS A 94 9.43 -3.37 -8.87
C LYS A 94 9.45 -4.33 -7.69
N MET A 95 9.14 -5.60 -7.93
CA MET A 95 9.15 -6.61 -6.90
C MET A 95 10.57 -6.96 -6.48
N LEU A 96 10.82 -6.97 -5.18
CA LEU A 96 12.10 -7.38 -4.59
C LEU A 96 11.99 -8.79 -4.01
N SER A 97 10.88 -9.11 -3.34
CA SER A 97 10.66 -10.44 -2.79
C SER A 97 9.18 -10.72 -2.61
N LEU A 98 8.83 -12.00 -2.63
CA LEU A 98 7.49 -12.48 -2.31
C LEU A 98 7.62 -13.83 -1.60
N ASN A 99 7.12 -13.90 -0.38
CA ASN A 99 7.07 -15.13 0.42
C ASN A 99 5.63 -15.36 0.84
N GLN A 100 5.16 -16.59 0.69
CA GLN A 100 3.78 -16.94 0.99
C GLN A 100 3.76 -18.21 1.84
N ASP A 101 2.93 -18.20 2.91
CA ASP A 101 2.58 -19.38 3.68
C ASP A 101 1.05 -19.54 3.68
N GLU A 102 0.52 -20.41 4.55
CA GLU A 102 -0.94 -20.65 4.62
C GLU A 102 -1.72 -19.43 5.13
N ASN A 103 -1.10 -18.58 5.92
CA ASN A 103 -1.77 -17.50 6.64
C ASN A 103 -1.55 -16.14 6.02
N SER A 104 -0.45 -15.93 5.33
CA SER A 104 -0.11 -14.62 4.80
C SER A 104 0.76 -14.68 3.56
N ALA A 105 0.75 -13.59 2.80
CA ALA A 105 1.73 -13.33 1.76
C ALA A 105 2.48 -12.06 2.15
N LEU A 106 3.80 -12.14 2.20
CA LEU A 106 4.68 -11.01 2.51
C LEU A 106 5.43 -10.63 1.25
N ARG A 107 5.24 -9.39 0.81
CA ARG A 107 5.99 -8.88 -0.34
C ARG A 107 6.72 -7.60 -0.01
N GLU A 108 7.89 -7.45 -0.64
CA GLU A 108 8.67 -6.23 -0.59
C GLU A 108 8.83 -5.71 -2.01
N TYR A 109 8.57 -4.42 -2.21
CA TYR A 109 8.67 -3.82 -3.52
C TYR A 109 9.00 -2.34 -3.43
N GLU A 110 9.45 -1.81 -4.57
CA GLU A 110 9.70 -0.39 -4.73
C GLU A 110 8.68 0.19 -5.69
N ILE A 111 8.27 1.42 -5.44
CA ILE A 111 7.49 2.21 -6.39
C ILE A 111 8.44 3.20 -7.05
N ILE A 112 8.55 3.12 -8.37
CA ILE A 112 9.54 3.83 -9.17
C ILE A 112 8.82 4.76 -10.16
N HIS A 113 9.30 6.00 -10.23
CA HIS A 113 8.87 6.97 -11.22
C HIS A 113 10.10 7.59 -11.89
N ASN A 114 10.15 7.54 -13.23
CA ASN A 114 11.28 8.05 -14.01
C ASN A 114 12.63 7.51 -13.52
N GLN A 115 12.69 6.20 -13.26
CA GLN A 115 13.89 5.49 -12.82
C GLN A 115 14.38 5.87 -11.41
N ILE A 116 13.57 6.62 -10.66
CA ILE A 116 13.86 7.00 -9.29
C ILE A 116 12.94 6.25 -8.34
N VAL A 117 13.50 5.65 -7.30
CA VAL A 117 12.71 4.98 -6.25
C VAL A 117 12.07 6.04 -5.37
N TRP A 118 10.75 6.11 -5.38
CA TRP A 118 10.01 7.03 -4.54
C TRP A 118 9.60 6.42 -3.21
N PHE A 119 9.23 5.14 -3.21
CA PHE A 119 8.78 4.43 -2.01
C PHE A 119 9.35 3.04 -1.96
N THR A 120 9.71 2.60 -0.75
CA THR A 120 10.04 1.19 -0.46
C THR A 120 8.97 0.66 0.47
N ILE A 121 8.32 -0.44 0.10
CA ILE A 121 7.15 -0.95 0.78
C ILE A 121 7.35 -2.41 1.17
N ILE A 122 7.08 -2.72 2.43
CA ILE A 122 6.94 -4.10 2.93
C ILE A 122 5.48 -4.28 3.28
N GLU A 123 4.83 -5.28 2.68
CA GLU A 123 3.38 -5.45 2.76
C GLU A 123 3.04 -6.87 3.16
N GLU A 124 2.19 -7.02 4.18
CA GLU A 124 1.65 -8.29 4.60
C GLU A 124 0.18 -8.38 4.20
N ILE A 125 -0.14 -9.35 3.35
CA ILE A 125 -1.52 -9.64 2.93
C ILE A 125 -2.01 -10.80 3.79
N LYS A 126 -3.08 -10.57 4.57
CA LYS A 126 -3.60 -11.57 5.51
C LYS A 126 -4.60 -12.48 4.81
N LEU A 127 -4.11 -13.65 4.36
CA LEU A 127 -4.91 -14.61 3.60
C LEU A 127 -6.08 -15.17 4.40
N GLY A 128 -5.88 -15.38 5.71
CA GLY A 128 -6.95 -15.85 6.59
C GLY A 128 -8.12 -14.89 6.63
N SER A 129 -7.86 -13.60 6.68
CA SER A 129 -8.92 -12.56 6.65
C SER A 129 -9.65 -12.55 5.31
N LEU A 130 -8.93 -12.72 4.20
CA LEU A 130 -9.54 -12.81 2.87
C LEU A 130 -10.43 -14.06 2.74
N GLY A 131 -9.97 -15.19 3.28
CA GLY A 131 -10.72 -16.45 3.27
C GLY A 131 -12.04 -16.36 4.03
N SER A 132 -12.08 -15.61 5.14
CA SER A 132 -13.28 -15.41 5.93
C SER A 132 -14.40 -14.74 5.14
N TYR A 133 -14.06 -13.86 4.21
CA TYR A 133 -15.03 -13.21 3.34
C TYR A 133 -15.51 -14.13 2.22
N ASN A 134 -14.62 -14.97 1.70
CA ASN A 134 -14.96 -15.87 0.61
C ASN A 134 -15.88 -17.02 1.04
N ASN A 135 -15.93 -17.31 2.33
CA ASN A 135 -16.73 -18.40 2.90
C ASN A 135 -18.07 -17.95 3.49
N SER A 136 -18.36 -16.67 3.39
CA SER A 136 -19.60 -16.11 3.93
C SER A 136 -20.74 -16.09 2.92
#